data_cc9d9f42513640ac201ce8fbbbfda5a8
#
_entry.id   cc9d9f42513640ac201ce8fbbbfda5a8
#
_cell.length_a   1.000
_cell.length_b   1.000
_cell.length_c   1.000
_cell.angle_alpha   90.00
_cell.angle_beta   90.00
_cell.angle_gamma   90.00
#
_symmetry.space_group_name_H-M   'P 1'
#
loop_
_entity.id
_entity.type
_entity.pdbx_description
1 polymer ?
#
loop_
_entity_poly.entity_id
_entity_poly.type
_entity_poly.pdbx_seq_one_letter_code
_entity_poly.pdbx_strand_id
1 'polypeptide(L)'
;MIKKICCIGAGYVGGPTMAVIAYHCPEIDIHIVDSNKERIDLWNSDNLDNIPVKEPGLSEIISKVRGKNLFFTNEVDKYIDLCEMIFIAVNTPTKTSGEGKGMAADLKNIINCAKQISLASKSDKIIVEKSTLPVRTAEKLKEILENNKKEKINFEIISNPEFLAEGTAIQDLFKSDRV
;
A
#
# COMPACT_ATOMS: atom_id res chain seq x y z
N MET A 1 7.50 18.66 2.90
CA MET A 1 7.15 17.74 4.02
C MET A 1 5.90 17.00 3.61
N ILE A 2 5.90 15.66 3.68
CA ILE A 2 4.74 14.82 3.30
C ILE A 2 3.59 15.09 4.27
N LYS A 3 2.41 15.32 3.72
CA LYS A 3 1.18 15.56 4.48
C LYS A 3 0.13 14.47 4.26
N LYS A 4 0.16 13.85 3.08
CA LYS A 4 -0.82 12.83 2.70
C LYS A 4 -0.13 11.62 2.09
N ILE A 5 -0.54 10.45 2.57
CA ILE A 5 -0.08 9.15 2.07
C ILE A 5 -1.26 8.39 1.48
N CYS A 6 -1.08 7.84 0.30
CA CYS A 6 -1.98 6.84 -0.29
C CYS A 6 -1.32 5.46 -0.17
N CYS A 7 -2.06 4.46 0.30
CA CYS A 7 -1.61 3.07 0.26
C CYS A 7 -2.55 2.26 -0.64
N ILE A 8 -2.03 1.73 -1.74
CA ILE A 8 -2.77 0.88 -2.66
C ILE A 8 -2.66 -0.57 -2.20
N GLY A 9 -3.78 -1.12 -1.76
CA GLY A 9 -3.90 -2.46 -1.19
C GLY A 9 -4.26 -2.46 0.29
N ALA A 10 -5.51 -2.79 0.60
CA ALA A 10 -6.07 -2.89 1.95
C ALA A 10 -5.95 -4.31 2.51
N GLY A 11 -4.85 -4.99 2.20
CA GLY A 11 -4.57 -6.36 2.64
C GLY A 11 -3.75 -6.40 3.93
N TYR A 12 -3.16 -7.58 4.16
CA TYR A 12 -2.38 -7.92 5.35
C TYR A 12 -1.15 -7.01 5.55
N VAL A 13 -0.52 -6.56 4.48
CA VAL A 13 0.64 -5.64 4.55
C VAL A 13 0.18 -4.19 4.70
N GLY A 14 -0.71 -3.72 3.81
CA GLY A 14 -1.13 -2.32 3.77
C GLY A 14 -1.91 -1.88 5.01
N GLY A 15 -2.86 -2.69 5.47
CA GLY A 15 -3.70 -2.37 6.62
C GLY A 15 -2.91 -2.13 7.90
N PRO A 16 -2.19 -3.12 8.43
CA PRO A 16 -1.40 -2.98 9.65
C PRO A 16 -0.29 -1.93 9.55
N THR A 17 0.45 -1.90 8.42
CA THR A 17 1.53 -0.93 8.24
C THR A 17 1.01 0.51 8.32
N MET A 18 -0.05 0.81 7.59
CA MET A 18 -0.62 2.16 7.58
C MET A 18 -1.29 2.54 8.90
N ALA A 19 -1.88 1.57 9.60
CA ALA A 19 -2.44 1.79 10.94
C ALA A 19 -1.35 2.20 11.94
N VAL A 20 -0.19 1.53 11.91
CA VAL A 20 0.95 1.85 12.77
C VAL A 20 1.56 3.21 12.41
N ILE A 21 1.70 3.52 11.11
CA ILE A 21 2.18 4.84 10.67
C ILE A 21 1.22 5.94 11.12
N ALA A 22 -0.10 5.75 10.94
CA ALA A 22 -1.11 6.72 11.39
C ALA A 22 -1.06 6.95 12.92
N TYR A 23 -0.78 5.89 13.68
CA TYR A 23 -0.66 5.98 15.14
C TYR A 23 0.56 6.79 15.57
N HIS A 24 1.68 6.67 14.88
CA HIS A 24 2.92 7.38 15.20
C HIS A 24 3.01 8.78 14.59
N CYS A 25 2.30 9.03 13.50
CA CYS A 25 2.35 10.28 12.73
C CYS A 25 0.94 10.90 12.64
N PRO A 26 0.37 11.41 13.74
CA PRO A 26 -1.00 11.92 13.75
C PRO A 26 -1.20 13.16 12.87
N GLU A 27 -0.13 13.80 12.43
CA GLU A 27 -0.13 14.97 11.53
C GLU A 27 -0.19 14.60 10.04
N ILE A 28 -0.13 13.30 9.70
CA ILE A 28 -0.18 12.79 8.32
C ILE A 28 -1.53 12.13 8.07
N ASP A 29 -2.25 12.58 7.05
CA ASP A 29 -3.46 11.92 6.56
C ASP A 29 -3.10 10.70 5.71
N ILE A 30 -3.61 9.53 6.06
CA ILE A 30 -3.34 8.27 5.38
C ILE A 30 -4.62 7.72 4.78
N HIS A 31 -4.60 7.49 3.49
CA HIS A 31 -5.72 6.92 2.74
C HIS A 31 -5.33 5.54 2.20
N ILE A 32 -5.92 4.49 2.76
CA ILE A 32 -5.80 3.14 2.23
C ILE A 32 -6.87 2.95 1.17
N VAL A 33 -6.45 2.61 -0.04
CA VAL A 33 -7.34 2.42 -1.18
C VAL A 33 -7.27 0.98 -1.69
N ASP A 34 -8.43 0.43 -2.04
CA ASP A 34 -8.53 -0.90 -2.65
C ASP A 34 -9.72 -0.92 -3.63
N SER A 35 -9.56 -1.60 -4.76
CA SER A 35 -10.64 -1.79 -5.73
C SER A 35 -11.74 -2.73 -5.21
N ASN A 36 -11.44 -3.57 -4.23
CA ASN A 36 -12.41 -4.46 -3.59
C ASN A 36 -13.24 -3.69 -2.56
N LYS A 37 -14.45 -3.31 -3.00
CA LYS A 37 -15.39 -2.55 -2.16
C LYS A 37 -15.78 -3.30 -0.88
N GLU A 38 -16.01 -4.60 -0.93
CA GLU A 38 -16.39 -5.40 0.23
C GLU A 38 -15.28 -5.37 1.30
N ARG A 39 -14.01 -5.43 0.87
CA ARG A 39 -12.86 -5.30 1.79
C ARG A 39 -12.83 -3.93 2.45
N ILE A 40 -13.09 -2.87 1.70
CA ILE A 40 -13.17 -1.50 2.24
C ILE A 40 -14.34 -1.37 3.22
N ASP A 41 -15.50 -1.92 2.89
CA ASP A 41 -16.67 -1.92 3.78
C ASP A 41 -16.37 -2.64 5.11
N LEU A 42 -15.63 -3.75 5.08
CA LEU A 42 -15.18 -4.44 6.30
C LEU A 42 -14.21 -3.59 7.14
N TRP A 43 -13.27 -2.87 6.51
CA TRP A 43 -12.38 -1.93 7.22
C TRP A 43 -13.15 -0.77 7.85
N ASN A 44 -14.27 -0.37 7.28
CA ASN A 44 -15.12 0.71 7.77
C ASN A 44 -16.23 0.23 8.72
N SER A 45 -16.34 -1.08 8.99
CA SER A 45 -17.35 -1.63 9.91
C SER A 45 -17.22 -1.03 11.30
N ASP A 46 -18.34 -0.67 11.92
CA ASP A 46 -18.38 -0.21 13.31
C ASP A 46 -17.91 -1.29 14.29
N ASN A 47 -18.20 -2.55 13.96
CA ASN A 47 -17.67 -3.70 14.70
C ASN A 47 -16.25 -4.03 14.23
N LEU A 48 -15.26 -3.76 15.08
CA LEU A 48 -13.84 -4.02 14.80
C LEU A 48 -13.52 -5.52 14.65
N ASP A 49 -14.39 -6.40 15.11
CA ASP A 49 -14.25 -7.84 14.85
C ASP A 49 -14.50 -8.22 13.38
N ASN A 50 -15.03 -7.30 12.58
CA ASN A 50 -15.25 -7.53 11.15
C ASN A 50 -14.08 -7.10 10.27
N ILE A 51 -13.08 -6.41 10.80
CA ILE A 51 -11.95 -5.97 9.96
C ILE A 51 -11.27 -7.20 9.30
N PRO A 52 -10.87 -7.08 8.02
CA PRO A 52 -10.47 -8.25 7.22
C PRO A 52 -9.09 -8.83 7.58
N VAL A 53 -8.35 -8.16 8.45
CA VAL A 53 -7.03 -8.60 8.93
C VAL A 53 -7.10 -8.78 10.43
N LYS A 54 -6.68 -9.95 10.90
CA LYS A 54 -6.69 -10.32 12.33
C LYS A 54 -5.25 -10.37 12.85
N GLU A 55 -4.86 -9.32 13.57
CA GLU A 55 -3.55 -9.23 14.21
C GLU A 55 -3.71 -8.74 15.65
N PRO A 56 -2.99 -9.33 16.62
CA PRO A 56 -2.99 -8.85 17.99
C PRO A 56 -2.63 -7.36 18.06
N GLY A 57 -3.46 -6.55 18.72
CA GLY A 57 -3.25 -5.11 18.87
C GLY A 57 -3.74 -4.23 17.72
N LEU A 58 -4.12 -4.81 16.58
CA LEU A 58 -4.56 -4.02 15.40
C LEU A 58 -5.87 -3.29 15.66
N SER A 59 -6.85 -3.94 16.26
CA SER A 59 -8.16 -3.34 16.55
C SER A 59 -8.05 -2.13 17.47
N GLU A 60 -7.18 -2.18 18.47
CA GLU A 60 -6.90 -1.07 19.39
C GLU A 60 -6.26 0.13 18.67
N ILE A 61 -5.37 -0.13 17.72
CA ILE A 61 -4.77 0.93 16.92
C ILE A 61 -5.82 1.55 16.00
N ILE A 62 -6.57 0.72 15.25
CA ILE A 62 -7.63 1.17 14.34
C ILE A 62 -8.66 2.03 15.08
N SER A 63 -9.06 1.64 16.29
CA SER A 63 -10.01 2.44 17.10
C SER A 63 -9.53 3.85 17.42
N LYS A 64 -8.21 4.04 17.47
CA LYS A 64 -7.60 5.34 17.81
C LYS A 64 -7.40 6.25 16.60
N VAL A 65 -7.17 5.68 15.41
CA VAL A 65 -6.72 6.45 14.23
C VAL A 65 -7.77 6.52 13.12
N ARG A 66 -8.65 5.52 12.97
CA ARG A 66 -9.68 5.49 11.92
C ARG A 66 -10.65 6.67 12.08
N GLY A 67 -10.91 7.37 10.96
CA GLY A 67 -11.75 8.56 10.93
C GLY A 67 -11.10 9.83 11.50
N LYS A 68 -9.84 9.75 11.97
CA LYS A 68 -9.04 10.92 12.37
C LYS A 68 -8.00 11.25 11.30
N ASN A 69 -7.03 10.38 11.13
CA ASN A 69 -5.97 10.49 10.14
C ASN A 69 -5.72 9.18 9.37
N LEU A 70 -6.57 8.17 9.54
CA LEU A 70 -6.57 6.93 8.76
C LEU A 70 -7.96 6.71 8.14
N PHE A 71 -8.01 6.58 6.82
CA PHE A 71 -9.23 6.46 6.03
C PHE A 71 -9.14 5.31 5.06
N PHE A 72 -10.27 4.60 4.84
CA PHE A 72 -10.37 3.49 3.90
C PHE A 72 -11.41 3.82 2.82
N THR A 73 -11.04 3.70 1.55
CA THR A 73 -11.91 4.06 0.43
C THR A 73 -11.59 3.28 -0.84
N ASN A 74 -12.54 3.22 -1.77
CA ASN A 74 -12.34 2.66 -3.10
C ASN A 74 -12.09 3.72 -4.19
N GLU A 75 -11.93 4.99 -3.83
CA GLU A 75 -11.64 6.09 -4.76
C GLU A 75 -10.13 6.14 -5.11
N VAL A 76 -9.59 5.09 -5.74
CA VAL A 76 -8.15 4.90 -5.97
C VAL A 76 -7.50 6.08 -6.69
N ASP A 77 -8.02 6.46 -7.86
CA ASP A 77 -7.43 7.52 -8.71
C ASP A 77 -7.42 8.89 -8.02
N LYS A 78 -8.45 9.18 -7.25
CA LYS A 78 -8.56 10.42 -6.48
C LYS A 78 -7.42 10.55 -5.46
N TYR A 79 -7.14 9.49 -4.71
CA TYR A 79 -6.11 9.55 -3.67
C TYR A 79 -4.70 9.36 -4.21
N ILE A 80 -4.53 8.70 -5.36
CA ILE A 80 -3.27 8.76 -6.13
C ILE A 80 -2.94 10.22 -6.51
N ASP A 81 -3.92 10.99 -6.99
CA ASP A 81 -3.70 12.38 -7.39
C ASP A 81 -3.40 13.27 -6.16
N LEU A 82 -4.17 13.12 -5.08
CA LEU A 82 -4.12 14.01 -3.91
C LEU A 82 -2.91 13.81 -3.01
N CYS A 83 -2.30 12.62 -2.99
CA CYS A 83 -1.24 12.27 -2.04
C CYS A 83 0.15 12.45 -2.65
N GLU A 84 1.11 12.92 -1.84
CA GLU A 84 2.50 13.12 -2.25
C GLU A 84 3.28 11.79 -2.26
N MET A 85 2.95 10.88 -1.36
CA MET A 85 3.62 9.58 -1.22
C MET A 85 2.61 8.46 -1.42
N ILE A 86 3.01 7.45 -2.21
CA ILE A 86 2.16 6.32 -2.57
C ILE A 86 2.86 5.02 -2.20
N PHE A 87 2.28 4.25 -1.30
CA PHE A 87 2.72 2.89 -0.99
C PHE A 87 2.02 1.89 -1.89
N ILE A 88 2.79 0.98 -2.48
CA ILE A 88 2.27 -0.16 -3.23
C ILE A 88 2.36 -1.40 -2.32
N ALA A 89 1.21 -1.85 -1.83
CA ALA A 89 1.06 -3.00 -0.93
C ALA A 89 0.10 -4.05 -1.51
N VAL A 90 0.15 -4.26 -2.81
CA VAL A 90 -0.67 -5.25 -3.52
C VAL A 90 -0.06 -6.64 -3.49
N ASN A 91 -0.90 -7.65 -3.59
CA ASN A 91 -0.44 -9.03 -3.62
C ASN A 91 0.42 -9.35 -4.85
N THR A 92 1.47 -10.14 -4.63
CA THR A 92 2.36 -10.70 -5.66
C THR A 92 2.31 -12.23 -5.62
N PRO A 93 1.19 -12.85 -6.06
CA PRO A 93 1.05 -14.30 -5.98
C PRO A 93 2.08 -15.01 -6.86
N THR A 94 2.36 -16.27 -6.54
CA THR A 94 3.18 -17.12 -7.41
C THR A 94 2.44 -17.36 -8.73
N LYS A 95 3.16 -17.30 -9.86
CA LYS A 95 2.59 -17.59 -11.18
C LYS A 95 1.97 -18.99 -11.24
N THR A 96 0.75 -19.06 -11.75
CA THR A 96 0.02 -20.31 -11.94
C THR A 96 0.11 -20.88 -13.35
N SER A 97 0.68 -20.11 -14.30
CA SER A 97 0.83 -20.51 -15.72
C SER A 97 2.01 -19.80 -16.38
N GLY A 98 2.44 -20.31 -17.53
CA GLY A 98 3.53 -19.76 -18.35
C GLY A 98 4.92 -20.02 -17.75
N GLU A 99 5.92 -19.32 -18.30
CA GLU A 99 7.32 -19.41 -17.87
C GLU A 99 7.44 -18.95 -16.41
N GLY A 100 8.12 -19.75 -15.58
CA GLY A 100 8.26 -19.51 -14.13
C GLY A 100 7.05 -19.97 -13.29
N LYS A 101 6.12 -20.78 -13.85
CA LYS A 101 5.00 -21.38 -13.12
C LYS A 101 5.47 -22.08 -11.84
N GLY A 102 4.83 -21.76 -10.71
CA GLY A 102 5.13 -22.34 -9.40
C GLY A 102 6.40 -21.80 -8.72
N MET A 103 7.17 -20.92 -9.37
CA MET A 103 8.43 -20.40 -8.84
C MET A 103 8.55 -18.87 -8.88
N ALA A 104 8.04 -18.23 -9.94
CA ALA A 104 8.17 -16.79 -10.13
C ALA A 104 6.94 -16.03 -9.59
N ALA A 105 7.15 -14.80 -9.07
CA ALA A 105 6.08 -13.91 -8.69
C ALA A 105 5.31 -13.41 -9.93
N ASP A 106 3.98 -13.33 -9.83
CA ASP A 106 3.13 -12.66 -10.82
C ASP A 106 3.10 -11.15 -10.52
N LEU A 107 3.73 -10.39 -11.39
CA LEU A 107 3.86 -8.94 -11.24
C LEU A 107 2.69 -8.15 -11.85
N LYS A 108 1.63 -8.80 -12.35
CA LYS A 108 0.51 -8.12 -13.00
C LYS A 108 -0.12 -7.03 -12.13
N ASN A 109 -0.34 -7.32 -10.86
CA ASN A 109 -0.94 -6.35 -9.94
C ASN A 109 -0.06 -5.10 -9.79
N ILE A 110 1.23 -5.28 -9.62
CA ILE A 110 2.21 -4.19 -9.52
C ILE A 110 2.27 -3.36 -10.80
N ILE A 111 2.33 -4.03 -11.96
CA ILE A 111 2.34 -3.38 -13.27
C ILE A 111 1.06 -2.54 -13.46
N ASN A 112 -0.10 -3.08 -13.09
CA ASN A 112 -1.37 -2.37 -13.18
C ASN A 112 -1.40 -1.17 -12.23
N CYS A 113 -0.92 -1.31 -10.99
CA CYS A 113 -0.78 -0.20 -10.05
C CYS A 113 0.13 0.90 -10.61
N ALA A 114 1.30 0.55 -11.15
CA ALA A 114 2.23 1.52 -11.72
C ALA A 114 1.60 2.30 -12.89
N LYS A 115 0.87 1.62 -13.77
CA LYS A 115 0.12 2.28 -14.87
C LYS A 115 -0.96 3.20 -14.33
N GLN A 116 -1.73 2.76 -13.34
CA GLN A 116 -2.79 3.56 -12.72
C GLN A 116 -2.21 4.81 -12.04
N ILE A 117 -1.12 4.65 -11.28
CA ILE A 117 -0.39 5.77 -10.65
C ILE A 117 0.07 6.76 -11.71
N SER A 118 0.71 6.28 -12.77
CA SER A 118 1.21 7.14 -13.84
C SER A 118 0.12 7.95 -14.53
N LEU A 119 -1.05 7.33 -14.75
CA LEU A 119 -2.18 7.96 -15.44
C LEU A 119 -2.99 8.93 -14.57
N ALA A 120 -3.08 8.65 -13.26
CA ALA A 120 -3.89 9.43 -12.32
C ALA A 120 -3.10 10.59 -11.68
N SER A 121 -1.77 10.51 -11.62
CA SER A 121 -0.94 11.55 -11.01
C SER A 121 -0.90 12.84 -11.82
N LYS A 122 -1.04 13.98 -11.13
CA LYS A 122 -0.89 15.33 -11.71
C LYS A 122 0.25 16.14 -11.09
N SER A 123 0.97 15.57 -10.15
CA SER A 123 2.14 16.18 -9.49
C SER A 123 3.18 15.10 -9.19
N ASP A 124 4.40 15.52 -8.85
CA ASP A 124 5.49 14.65 -8.45
C ASP A 124 5.07 13.72 -7.31
N LYS A 125 5.54 12.47 -7.34
CA LYS A 125 5.21 11.44 -6.37
C LYS A 125 6.44 10.70 -5.86
N ILE A 126 6.42 10.35 -4.58
CA ILE A 126 7.31 9.36 -4.00
C ILE A 126 6.56 8.03 -3.96
N ILE A 127 7.09 7.03 -4.63
CA ILE A 127 6.51 5.69 -4.70
C ILE A 127 7.29 4.77 -3.75
N VAL A 128 6.61 4.20 -2.79
CA VAL A 128 7.21 3.22 -1.86
C VAL A 128 6.73 1.83 -2.23
N GLU A 129 7.65 1.02 -2.70
CA GLU A 129 7.42 -0.38 -3.00
C GLU A 129 7.50 -1.20 -1.71
N LYS A 130 6.35 -1.61 -1.20
CA LYS A 130 6.25 -2.37 0.06
C LYS A 130 6.12 -3.88 -0.18
N SER A 131 5.62 -4.28 -1.33
CA SER A 131 5.51 -5.69 -1.71
C SER A 131 6.89 -6.33 -1.86
N THR A 132 7.02 -7.61 -1.47
CA THR A 132 8.27 -8.37 -1.68
C THR A 132 8.41 -8.72 -3.17
N LEU A 133 9.44 -8.19 -3.82
CA LEU A 133 9.61 -8.26 -5.26
C LEU A 133 11.01 -8.77 -5.66
N PRO A 134 11.12 -9.38 -6.84
CA PRO A 134 12.41 -9.76 -7.41
C PRO A 134 13.34 -8.56 -7.61
N VAL A 135 14.64 -8.81 -7.58
CA VAL A 135 15.68 -7.81 -7.89
C VAL A 135 15.37 -7.11 -9.22
N ARG A 136 15.61 -5.79 -9.29
CA ARG A 136 15.33 -4.90 -10.44
C ARG A 136 13.85 -4.60 -10.72
N THR A 137 12.93 -4.96 -9.84
CA THR A 137 11.52 -4.56 -10.05
C THR A 137 11.34 -3.04 -9.95
N ALA A 138 12.10 -2.35 -9.10
CA ALA A 138 12.08 -0.90 -9.01
C ALA A 138 12.46 -0.20 -10.34
N GLU A 139 13.46 -0.73 -11.08
CA GLU A 139 13.83 -0.23 -12.40
C GLU A 139 12.68 -0.37 -13.40
N LYS A 140 12.02 -1.53 -13.40
CA LYS A 140 10.86 -1.80 -14.25
C LYS A 140 9.64 -0.95 -13.87
N LEU A 141 9.42 -0.72 -12.58
CA LEU A 141 8.38 0.21 -12.11
C LEU A 141 8.64 1.62 -12.64
N LYS A 142 9.89 2.09 -12.52
CA LYS A 142 10.27 3.41 -13.02
C LYS A 142 10.01 3.54 -14.52
N GLU A 143 10.42 2.55 -15.29
CA GLU A 143 10.16 2.51 -16.75
C GLU A 143 8.65 2.61 -17.05
N ILE A 144 7.81 1.84 -16.35
CA ILE A 144 6.36 1.86 -16.56
C ILE A 144 5.77 3.22 -16.19
N LEU A 145 6.18 3.81 -15.06
CA LEU A 145 5.72 5.11 -14.61
C LEU A 145 6.10 6.21 -15.62
N GLU A 146 7.34 6.24 -16.07
CA GLU A 146 7.82 7.22 -17.03
C GLU A 146 7.16 7.10 -18.41
N ASN A 147 6.95 5.87 -18.90
CA ASN A 147 6.38 5.63 -20.24
C ASN A 147 4.86 5.87 -20.34
N ASN A 148 4.15 5.92 -19.22
CA ASN A 148 2.68 6.07 -19.23
C ASN A 148 2.21 7.43 -18.70
N LYS A 149 3.07 8.27 -18.16
CA LYS A 149 2.68 9.57 -17.62
C LYS A 149 2.17 10.53 -18.69
N LYS A 150 1.11 11.25 -18.35
CA LYS A 150 0.51 12.27 -19.24
C LYS A 150 1.08 13.66 -18.99
N GLU A 151 1.53 13.91 -17.78
CA GLU A 151 2.03 15.19 -17.32
C GLU A 151 3.56 15.17 -17.19
N LYS A 152 4.18 16.35 -17.18
CA LYS A 152 5.62 16.49 -16.97
C LYS A 152 5.91 16.44 -15.46
N ILE A 153 5.84 15.24 -14.89
CA ILE A 153 6.00 14.96 -13.45
C ILE A 153 7.14 13.99 -13.22
N ASN A 154 7.68 13.98 -12.01
CA ASN A 154 8.73 13.07 -11.58
C ASN A 154 8.20 12.00 -10.64
N PHE A 155 8.74 10.80 -10.77
CA PHE A 155 8.52 9.68 -9.85
C PHE A 155 9.82 9.29 -9.19
N GLU A 156 9.89 9.41 -7.86
CA GLU A 156 10.98 8.86 -7.06
C GLU A 156 10.53 7.52 -6.47
N ILE A 157 11.38 6.49 -6.55
CA ILE A 157 11.02 5.14 -6.10
C ILE A 157 11.93 4.73 -4.95
N ILE A 158 11.29 4.28 -3.86
CA ILE A 158 11.93 3.72 -2.68
C ILE A 158 11.53 2.25 -2.58
N SER A 159 12.48 1.34 -2.56
CA SER A 159 12.23 -0.07 -2.23
C SER A 159 12.32 -0.24 -0.73
N ASN A 160 11.21 -0.62 -0.12
CA ASN A 160 11.10 -0.86 1.33
C ASN A 160 10.27 -2.13 1.58
N PRO A 161 10.82 -3.31 1.30
CA PRO A 161 10.12 -4.57 1.49
C PRO A 161 9.75 -4.76 2.96
N GLU A 162 8.65 -5.47 3.21
CA GLU A 162 8.19 -5.81 4.54
C GLU A 162 8.73 -7.19 4.97
N PHE A 163 8.77 -7.41 6.27
CA PHE A 163 9.18 -8.67 6.91
C PHE A 163 8.18 -9.11 7.99
N LEU A 164 6.89 -8.82 7.77
CA LEU A 164 5.82 -9.09 8.73
C LEU A 164 5.50 -10.58 8.79
N ALA A 165 5.39 -11.12 10.01
CA ALA A 165 4.88 -12.47 10.23
C ALA A 165 3.44 -12.44 10.74
N GLU A 166 2.61 -13.37 10.28
CA GLU A 166 1.24 -13.52 10.79
C GLU A 166 1.24 -13.80 12.29
N GLY A 167 0.39 -13.05 13.02
CA GLY A 167 0.29 -13.12 14.48
C GLY A 167 1.23 -12.21 15.25
N THR A 168 2.24 -11.60 14.59
CA THR A 168 3.20 -10.67 15.22
C THR A 168 3.37 -9.37 14.45
N ALA A 169 2.62 -9.16 13.37
CA ALA A 169 2.83 -8.04 12.44
C ALA A 169 2.85 -6.66 13.15
N ILE A 170 1.97 -6.44 14.12
CA ILE A 170 1.95 -5.19 14.88
C ILE A 170 3.22 -5.05 15.73
N GLN A 171 3.64 -6.11 16.40
CA GLN A 171 4.86 -6.10 17.18
C GLN A 171 6.10 -5.86 16.31
N ASP A 172 6.15 -6.52 15.12
CA ASP A 172 7.24 -6.37 14.16
C ASP A 172 7.35 -4.94 13.63
N LEU A 173 6.22 -4.26 13.43
CA LEU A 173 6.18 -2.87 13.01
C LEU A 173 6.62 -1.89 14.10
N PHE A 174 6.31 -2.17 15.38
CA PHE A 174 6.74 -1.34 16.51
C PHE A 174 8.20 -1.56 16.94
N LYS A 175 8.72 -2.75 16.71
CA LYS A 175 10.06 -3.18 17.15
C LYS A 175 10.75 -3.93 16.03
N SER A 176 10.93 -3.25 14.89
CA SER A 176 11.59 -3.84 13.73
C SER A 176 13.04 -4.18 14.03
N ASP A 177 13.44 -5.43 13.79
CA ASP A 177 14.85 -5.83 13.84
C ASP A 177 15.67 -5.26 12.67
N ARG A 178 14.99 -4.89 11.59
CA ARG A 178 15.58 -4.31 10.37
C ARG A 178 14.53 -3.54 9.57
N VAL A 179 15.01 -2.59 8.81
CA VAL A 179 14.21 -1.77 7.88
C VAL A 179 14.82 -1.88 6.48
#